data_8e0fc9ca747834e91cb5beefbb93b9c3
#
_entry.id   8e0fc9ca747834e91cb5beefbb93b9c3
#
_cell.length_a   1.000
_cell.length_b   1.000
_cell.length_c   1.000
_cell.angle_alpha   90.00
_cell.angle_beta   90.00
_cell.angle_gamma   90.00
#
_symmetry.space_group_name_H-M   'P 1'
#
loop_
_entity.id
_entity.type
_entity.pdbx_description
1 polymer ?
#
loop_
_entity_poly.entity_id
_entity_poly.type
_entity_poly.pdbx_seq_one_letter_code
_entity_poly.pdbx_strand_id
1 'polypeptide(L)'
;MLIFVPAIPKSFAHAFVIKSDPSSSQSLTTPPTKVDVYFSEPVDQRYSELSVIDPNGKQIDNKDIQHINGDQSSLSVTLPSSRLKDGVYTVTTKVLSQVDGHVTDNAFVFGVGESGASKDLSVAAGANINKQGSQLYIPDAIARFPALVGQVIIVGSTFTTLWLWRPISKINWFNDVLKQTRKSIDRRLTILIVIGSAILVISNFGIIYVQAASINVGIGEAIMTKFGNVWVVRVVLSFVLLFISLFEYRKLKKDDDKIAISNEGITSILVIGLVTLLTTSLVGHGAANGKLLPITIDLIHNLAASIWIGGVIYLALVVVPAIRKSTSLDEFMKISVISIIIPRFSSIPVVILGIIIITGPSLLYILESNLGLTLASLYGKILIVKLLLATVMICIGGFNQFIVHRKALGAFVTVTEVST
;
A
#
# COMPACT_ATOMS: atom_id res chain seq x y z
N MET A 1 -1.46 -19.72 -30.97
CA MET A 1 -1.96 -20.05 -29.63
C MET A 1 -2.64 -18.78 -29.09
N LEU A 2 -3.97 -18.67 -29.24
CA LEU A 2 -4.75 -17.55 -28.73
C LEU A 2 -4.81 -17.72 -27.20
N ILE A 3 -4.20 -16.79 -26.44
CA ILE A 3 -4.35 -16.70 -24.99
C ILE A 3 -5.77 -16.19 -24.73
N PHE A 4 -6.64 -17.09 -24.30
CA PHE A 4 -7.98 -16.74 -23.83
C PHE A 4 -7.78 -15.97 -22.49
N VAL A 5 -7.79 -14.64 -22.54
CA VAL A 5 -7.83 -13.82 -21.33
C VAL A 5 -9.30 -13.81 -20.88
N PRO A 6 -9.66 -14.49 -19.79
CA PRO A 6 -11.01 -14.40 -19.26
C PRO A 6 -11.29 -12.93 -18.92
N ALA A 7 -12.47 -12.44 -19.30
CA ALA A 7 -12.91 -11.11 -18.93
C ALA A 7 -12.95 -11.01 -17.39
N ILE A 8 -11.92 -10.41 -16.80
CA ILE A 8 -11.84 -10.16 -15.36
C ILE A 8 -12.87 -9.05 -15.08
N PRO A 9 -13.90 -9.28 -14.26
CA PRO A 9 -14.86 -8.25 -13.92
C PRO A 9 -14.12 -7.10 -13.24
N LYS A 10 -14.35 -5.87 -13.73
CA LYS A 10 -13.78 -4.65 -13.19
C LYS A 10 -14.17 -4.49 -11.73
N SER A 11 -13.24 -4.08 -10.91
CA SER A 11 -13.37 -3.80 -9.49
C SER A 11 -13.26 -2.29 -9.27
N PHE A 12 -13.95 -1.80 -8.26
CA PHE A 12 -13.78 -0.41 -7.79
C PHE A 12 -12.92 -0.46 -6.52
N ALA A 13 -11.97 0.47 -6.41
CA ALA A 13 -11.07 0.53 -5.25
C ALA A 13 -11.71 1.22 -4.02
N HIS A 14 -12.97 1.68 -4.13
CA HIS A 14 -13.74 2.39 -3.10
C HIS A 14 -15.22 2.11 -3.26
N ALA A 15 -16.01 2.33 -2.20
CA ALA A 15 -17.46 2.15 -2.19
C ALA A 15 -18.19 3.23 -3.02
N PHE A 16 -18.13 3.14 -4.36
CA PHE A 16 -18.85 4.04 -5.25
C PHE A 16 -20.30 3.63 -5.43
N VAL A 17 -21.16 4.61 -5.64
CA VAL A 17 -22.55 4.39 -6.03
C VAL A 17 -22.59 3.83 -7.45
N ILE A 18 -23.06 2.59 -7.60
CA ILE A 18 -23.22 1.91 -8.91
C ILE A 18 -24.66 2.02 -9.43
N LYS A 19 -25.61 2.15 -8.52
CA LYS A 19 -27.04 2.27 -8.83
C LYS A 19 -27.76 2.98 -7.69
N SER A 20 -28.80 3.74 -7.98
CA SER A 20 -29.70 4.31 -6.99
C SER A 20 -31.15 4.28 -7.49
N ASP A 21 -32.10 4.32 -6.55
CA ASP A 21 -33.51 4.50 -6.81
C ASP A 21 -34.05 5.52 -5.77
N PRO A 22 -34.40 6.76 -6.19
CA PRO A 22 -34.37 7.32 -7.55
C PRO A 22 -32.96 7.34 -8.15
N SER A 23 -32.89 7.14 -9.48
CA SER A 23 -31.62 7.23 -10.20
C SER A 23 -31.08 8.66 -10.25
N SER A 24 -29.76 8.82 -10.40
CA SER A 24 -29.14 10.14 -10.56
C SER A 24 -29.75 10.88 -11.73
N SER A 25 -30.15 12.14 -11.50
CA SER A 25 -30.81 13.02 -12.47
C SER A 25 -32.19 12.54 -12.94
N GLN A 26 -32.82 11.59 -12.23
CA GLN A 26 -34.19 11.16 -12.53
C GLN A 26 -35.20 12.23 -12.09
N SER A 27 -36.20 12.50 -12.93
CA SER A 27 -37.37 13.31 -12.58
C SER A 27 -38.57 12.39 -12.30
N LEU A 28 -39.21 12.58 -11.16
CA LEU A 28 -40.34 11.80 -10.70
C LEU A 28 -41.61 12.67 -10.70
N THR A 29 -42.72 12.12 -11.15
CA THR A 29 -44.04 12.79 -11.08
C THR A 29 -44.66 12.67 -9.69
N THR A 30 -44.29 11.63 -8.95
CA THR A 30 -44.77 11.38 -7.58
C THR A 30 -43.59 11.29 -6.62
N PRO A 31 -43.72 11.85 -5.40
CA PRO A 31 -42.67 11.77 -4.38
C PRO A 31 -42.32 10.32 -4.04
N PRO A 32 -41.03 9.95 -3.98
CA PRO A 32 -40.61 8.63 -3.55
C PRO A 32 -40.80 8.47 -2.03
N THR A 33 -41.05 7.25 -1.57
CA THR A 33 -41.18 6.90 -0.14
C THR A 33 -39.86 6.52 0.51
N LYS A 34 -38.83 6.24 -0.29
CA LYS A 34 -37.48 5.87 0.16
C LYS A 34 -36.44 6.23 -0.90
N VAL A 35 -35.17 6.21 -0.50
CA VAL A 35 -34.02 6.27 -1.39
C VAL A 35 -33.19 5.03 -1.15
N ASP A 36 -32.99 4.25 -2.21
CA ASP A 36 -32.14 3.05 -2.22
C ASP A 36 -30.84 3.35 -2.95
N VAL A 37 -29.70 3.00 -2.36
CA VAL A 37 -28.37 3.22 -2.96
C VAL A 37 -27.56 1.92 -2.90
N TYR A 38 -26.98 1.52 -4.04
CA TYR A 38 -26.15 0.34 -4.17
C TYR A 38 -24.71 0.74 -4.45
N PHE A 39 -23.80 0.11 -3.73
CA PHE A 39 -22.37 0.40 -3.78
C PHE A 39 -21.60 -0.71 -4.47
N SER A 40 -20.40 -0.41 -4.94
CA SER A 40 -19.48 -1.35 -5.61
C SER A 40 -18.92 -2.42 -4.68
N GLU A 41 -19.03 -2.23 -3.35
CA GLU A 41 -18.52 -3.12 -2.32
C GLU A 41 -19.33 -3.02 -1.01
N PRO A 42 -19.19 -3.98 -0.08
CA PRO A 42 -19.87 -3.95 1.21
C PRO A 42 -19.49 -2.72 2.05
N VAL A 43 -20.49 -2.07 2.64
CA VAL A 43 -20.35 -0.89 3.50
C VAL A 43 -20.80 -1.19 4.93
N ASP A 44 -20.17 -0.55 5.92
CA ASP A 44 -20.58 -0.71 7.33
C ASP A 44 -21.70 0.29 7.65
N GLN A 45 -22.92 -0.21 7.77
CA GLN A 45 -24.12 0.59 8.06
C GLN A 45 -23.97 1.46 9.32
N ARG A 46 -23.25 0.99 10.33
CA ARG A 46 -23.11 1.69 11.63
C ARG A 46 -22.28 2.96 11.54
N TYR A 47 -21.36 3.00 10.56
CA TYR A 47 -20.40 4.08 10.36
C TYR A 47 -20.59 4.76 9.00
N SER A 48 -21.77 4.55 8.39
CA SER A 48 -22.15 5.14 7.11
C SER A 48 -23.33 6.07 7.28
N GLU A 49 -23.37 7.12 6.48
CA GLU A 49 -24.44 8.11 6.45
C GLU A 49 -25.07 8.10 5.04
N LEU A 50 -26.39 8.17 5.00
CA LEU A 50 -27.20 8.41 3.80
C LEU A 50 -28.22 9.48 4.14
N SER A 51 -28.11 10.64 3.50
CA SER A 51 -28.96 11.79 3.80
C SER A 51 -29.62 12.33 2.54
N VAL A 52 -30.86 12.76 2.67
CA VAL A 52 -31.63 13.42 1.61
C VAL A 52 -31.93 14.85 2.02
N ILE A 53 -31.47 15.80 1.20
CA ILE A 53 -31.51 17.24 1.45
C ILE A 53 -32.49 17.87 0.48
N ASP A 54 -33.39 18.68 1.00
CA ASP A 54 -34.38 19.42 0.22
C ASP A 54 -33.77 20.64 -0.52
N PRO A 55 -34.50 21.33 -1.43
CA PRO A 55 -34.00 22.52 -2.14
C PRO A 55 -33.56 23.67 -1.23
N ASN A 56 -33.99 23.70 0.04
CA ASN A 56 -33.63 24.71 1.03
C ASN A 56 -32.40 24.33 1.87
N GLY A 57 -31.78 23.19 1.59
CA GLY A 57 -30.62 22.68 2.33
C GLY A 57 -30.95 21.94 3.63
N LYS A 58 -32.24 21.59 3.87
CA LYS A 58 -32.67 20.88 5.05
C LYS A 58 -32.70 19.37 4.82
N GLN A 59 -32.14 18.58 5.73
CA GLN A 59 -32.27 17.12 5.74
C GLN A 59 -33.71 16.70 6.07
N ILE A 60 -34.29 15.82 5.23
CA ILE A 60 -35.70 15.45 5.30
C ILE A 60 -35.95 13.95 5.51
N ASP A 61 -34.94 13.10 5.39
CA ASP A 61 -35.06 11.67 5.63
C ASP A 61 -35.35 11.34 7.10
N ASN A 62 -35.79 10.10 7.36
CA ASN A 62 -36.13 9.63 8.69
C ASN A 62 -34.91 9.13 9.48
N LYS A 63 -33.69 9.15 8.93
CA LYS A 63 -32.43 8.66 9.54
C LYS A 63 -32.45 7.18 9.93
N ASP A 64 -33.29 6.38 9.28
CA ASP A 64 -33.51 4.96 9.51
C ASP A 64 -32.73 4.09 8.52
N ILE A 65 -31.44 4.40 8.38
CA ILE A 65 -30.56 3.72 7.43
C ILE A 65 -30.52 2.21 7.69
N GLN A 66 -30.74 1.40 6.63
CA GLN A 66 -30.67 -0.06 6.72
C GLN A 66 -30.19 -0.67 5.41
N HIS A 67 -29.67 -1.89 5.48
CA HIS A 67 -29.34 -2.69 4.29
C HIS A 67 -30.62 -3.19 3.60
N ILE A 68 -30.63 -3.18 2.25
CA ILE A 68 -31.76 -3.65 1.45
C ILE A 68 -31.73 -5.18 1.40
N ASN A 69 -32.74 -5.84 1.96
CA ASN A 69 -32.86 -7.31 2.01
C ASN A 69 -31.59 -8.02 2.52
N GLY A 70 -30.80 -7.38 3.40
CA GLY A 70 -29.57 -7.95 3.94
C GLY A 70 -28.35 -7.84 3.00
N ASP A 71 -28.46 -7.18 1.84
CA ASP A 71 -27.35 -6.91 0.96
C ASP A 71 -26.42 -5.84 1.57
N GLN A 72 -25.26 -6.26 2.04
CA GLN A 72 -24.27 -5.38 2.67
C GLN A 72 -23.67 -4.33 1.73
N SER A 73 -23.87 -4.46 0.43
CA SER A 73 -23.44 -3.46 -0.57
C SER A 73 -24.53 -2.44 -0.89
N SER A 74 -25.56 -2.31 -0.04
CA SER A 74 -26.66 -1.38 -0.25
C SER A 74 -27.03 -0.64 1.02
N LEU A 75 -27.58 0.57 0.88
CA LEU A 75 -28.21 1.34 1.95
C LEU A 75 -29.55 1.90 1.47
N SER A 76 -30.53 1.91 2.37
CA SER A 76 -31.84 2.51 2.17
C SER A 76 -32.17 3.45 3.31
N VAL A 77 -32.85 4.56 3.01
CA VAL A 77 -33.45 5.46 4.00
C VAL A 77 -34.87 5.80 3.58
N THR A 78 -35.81 5.85 4.53
CA THR A 78 -37.20 6.21 4.24
C THR A 78 -37.41 7.72 4.24
N LEU A 79 -38.37 8.17 3.43
CA LEU A 79 -38.74 9.56 3.27
C LEU A 79 -40.18 9.80 3.73
N PRO A 80 -40.45 10.86 4.49
CA PRO A 80 -41.83 11.23 4.84
C PRO A 80 -42.53 11.87 3.63
N SER A 81 -43.36 11.10 2.95
CA SER A 81 -44.03 11.51 1.69
C SER A 81 -44.77 12.84 1.80
N SER A 82 -45.26 13.21 2.98
CA SER A 82 -45.94 14.50 3.25
C SER A 82 -44.99 15.73 3.23
N ARG A 83 -43.67 15.54 3.22
CA ARG A 83 -42.67 16.64 3.27
C ARG A 83 -42.04 16.93 1.94
N LEU A 84 -42.19 16.03 0.95
CA LEU A 84 -41.60 16.24 -0.36
C LEU A 84 -42.53 17.14 -1.21
N LYS A 85 -42.01 18.31 -1.56
CA LYS A 85 -42.63 19.27 -2.49
C LYS A 85 -41.94 19.19 -3.85
N ASP A 86 -42.52 19.83 -4.85
CA ASP A 86 -41.85 19.96 -6.13
C ASP A 86 -40.47 20.65 -5.97
N GLY A 87 -39.44 20.06 -6.57
CA GLY A 87 -38.10 20.61 -6.50
C GLY A 87 -37.00 19.61 -6.75
N VAL A 88 -35.74 20.05 -6.63
CA VAL A 88 -34.54 19.21 -6.77
C VAL A 88 -34.00 18.82 -5.41
N TYR A 89 -33.86 17.53 -5.19
CA TYR A 89 -33.35 16.93 -3.95
C TYR A 89 -31.92 16.42 -4.14
N THR A 90 -31.07 16.64 -3.14
CA THR A 90 -29.70 16.12 -3.14
C THR A 90 -29.60 14.94 -2.19
N VAL A 91 -29.13 13.81 -2.70
CA VAL A 91 -28.75 12.65 -1.91
C VAL A 91 -27.26 12.69 -1.65
N THR A 92 -26.86 12.62 -0.40
CA THR A 92 -25.45 12.55 0.01
C THR A 92 -25.21 11.24 0.74
N THR A 93 -24.09 10.58 0.42
CA THR A 93 -23.64 9.39 1.14
C THR A 93 -22.22 9.60 1.63
N LYS A 94 -21.97 9.25 2.88
CA LYS A 94 -20.64 9.08 3.46
C LYS A 94 -20.54 7.65 3.97
N VAL A 95 -19.82 6.79 3.28
CA VAL A 95 -19.81 5.36 3.55
C VAL A 95 -18.46 4.83 3.92
N LEU A 96 -18.40 3.96 4.94
CA LEU A 96 -17.21 3.22 5.33
C LEU A 96 -17.19 1.88 4.61
N SER A 97 -16.20 1.63 3.79
CA SER A 97 -15.95 0.32 3.20
C SER A 97 -15.64 -0.72 4.29
N GLN A 98 -16.34 -1.86 4.25
CA GLN A 98 -16.02 -2.99 5.13
C GLN A 98 -14.77 -3.73 4.68
N VAL A 99 -14.29 -3.48 3.47
CA VAL A 99 -13.22 -4.27 2.85
C VAL A 99 -11.86 -3.64 3.11
N ASP A 100 -11.71 -2.35 2.81
CA ASP A 100 -10.44 -1.64 2.91
C ASP A 100 -10.41 -0.57 4.00
N GLY A 101 -11.57 -0.29 4.63
CA GLY A 101 -11.72 0.70 5.70
C GLY A 101 -11.66 2.15 5.22
N HIS A 102 -11.72 2.41 3.92
CA HIS A 102 -11.77 3.77 3.41
C HIS A 102 -13.18 4.36 3.50
N VAL A 103 -13.22 5.67 3.73
CA VAL A 103 -14.46 6.45 3.69
C VAL A 103 -14.59 7.08 2.32
N THR A 104 -15.76 6.94 1.71
CA THR A 104 -16.09 7.53 0.42
C THR A 104 -17.32 8.42 0.52
N ASP A 105 -17.20 9.64 0.03
CA ASP A 105 -18.29 10.58 -0.07
C ASP A 105 -18.82 10.60 -1.52
N ASN A 106 -20.16 10.46 -1.67
CA ASN A 106 -20.82 10.59 -2.96
C ASN A 106 -22.00 11.53 -2.81
N ALA A 107 -22.39 12.18 -3.91
CA ALA A 107 -23.60 12.98 -3.99
C ALA A 107 -24.23 12.86 -5.37
N PHE A 108 -25.56 12.82 -5.43
CA PHE A 108 -26.34 12.88 -6.65
C PHE A 108 -27.67 13.59 -6.40
N VAL A 109 -28.38 13.93 -7.46
CA VAL A 109 -29.64 14.66 -7.37
C VAL A 109 -30.77 13.92 -8.07
N PHE A 110 -32.00 14.10 -7.60
CA PHE A 110 -33.22 13.72 -8.30
C PHE A 110 -34.28 14.84 -8.18
N GLY A 111 -35.22 14.88 -9.12
CA GLY A 111 -36.29 15.87 -9.15
C GLY A 111 -37.64 15.29 -8.81
N VAL A 112 -38.53 16.08 -8.20
CA VAL A 112 -39.94 15.77 -7.95
C VAL A 112 -40.81 16.86 -8.53
N GLY A 113 -41.87 16.49 -9.27
CA GLY A 113 -42.81 17.42 -9.90
C GLY A 113 -42.26 18.15 -11.13
N GLU A 114 -43.01 19.12 -11.61
CA GLU A 114 -42.66 19.89 -12.83
C GLU A 114 -41.39 20.77 -12.65
N SER A 115 -41.18 21.29 -11.46
CA SER A 115 -39.97 22.06 -11.12
C SER A 115 -38.70 21.20 -11.10
N GLY A 116 -38.84 19.90 -10.82
CA GLY A 116 -37.74 18.94 -10.84
C GLY A 116 -37.28 18.48 -12.22
N ALA A 117 -38.08 18.79 -13.27
CA ALA A 117 -37.75 18.40 -14.66
C ALA A 117 -36.94 19.48 -15.43
N SER A 118 -36.55 20.59 -14.78
CA SER A 118 -35.94 21.75 -15.42
C SER A 118 -34.41 21.58 -15.61
N LYS A 119 -33.80 22.53 -16.36
CA LYS A 119 -32.35 22.65 -16.63
C LYS A 119 -31.47 22.58 -15.36
N ASP A 120 -32.04 22.87 -14.19
CA ASP A 120 -31.31 22.87 -12.90
C ASP A 120 -30.81 21.49 -12.50
N LEU A 121 -31.51 20.42 -12.93
CA LEU A 121 -31.11 19.04 -12.64
C LEU A 121 -29.77 18.66 -13.30
N SER A 122 -29.55 19.11 -14.53
CA SER A 122 -28.33 18.85 -15.29
C SER A 122 -27.12 19.65 -14.76
N VAL A 123 -27.37 20.88 -14.30
CA VAL A 123 -26.36 21.76 -13.71
C VAL A 123 -25.97 21.24 -12.31
N ALA A 124 -26.96 20.87 -11.50
CA ALA A 124 -26.72 20.27 -10.17
C ALA A 124 -26.03 18.92 -10.27
N ALA A 125 -26.40 18.08 -11.25
CA ALA A 125 -25.69 16.81 -11.52
C ALA A 125 -24.25 17.03 -11.97
N GLY A 126 -23.99 18.01 -12.84
CA GLY A 126 -22.65 18.37 -13.31
C GLY A 126 -21.73 18.89 -12.18
N ALA A 127 -22.28 19.66 -11.24
CA ALA A 127 -21.55 20.14 -10.07
C ALA A 127 -21.18 19.00 -9.10
N ASN A 128 -21.99 17.94 -9.02
CA ASN A 128 -21.78 16.81 -8.14
C ASN A 128 -20.84 15.74 -8.76
N ILE A 129 -20.83 15.57 -10.09
CA ILE A 129 -19.90 14.68 -10.81
C ILE A 129 -18.44 15.11 -10.56
N ASN A 130 -18.17 16.41 -10.44
CA ASN A 130 -16.84 16.93 -10.13
C ASN A 130 -16.36 16.62 -8.70
N LYS A 131 -17.26 16.17 -7.79
CA LYS A 131 -16.91 15.71 -6.43
C LYS A 131 -16.78 14.18 -6.33
N GLN A 132 -17.15 13.44 -7.37
CA GLN A 132 -17.12 11.95 -7.42
C GLN A 132 -15.73 11.36 -7.72
N GLY A 133 -14.67 12.16 -7.69
CA GLY A 133 -13.30 11.62 -7.76
C GLY A 133 -12.88 11.04 -6.42
N SER A 134 -12.20 9.91 -6.45
CA SER A 134 -11.50 9.36 -5.28
C SER A 134 -10.64 10.47 -4.65
N GLN A 135 -11.13 11.11 -3.59
CA GLN A 135 -10.34 12.10 -2.88
C GLN A 135 -9.28 11.35 -2.10
N LEU A 136 -8.01 11.55 -2.48
CA LEU A 136 -6.91 11.09 -1.66
C LEU A 136 -7.02 11.77 -0.29
N TYR A 137 -7.36 11.01 0.74
CA TYR A 137 -7.35 11.53 2.11
C TYR A 137 -5.89 11.64 2.57
N ILE A 138 -5.32 12.83 2.39
CA ILE A 138 -3.90 13.12 2.65
C ILE A 138 -3.44 12.64 4.03
N PRO A 139 -4.20 12.85 5.15
CA PRO A 139 -3.81 12.33 6.46
C PRO A 139 -3.60 10.81 6.49
N ASP A 140 -4.43 10.03 5.79
CA ASP A 140 -4.28 8.57 5.71
C ASP A 140 -3.00 8.17 4.96
N ALA A 141 -2.72 8.82 3.84
CA ALA A 141 -1.49 8.59 3.09
C ALA A 141 -0.23 8.91 3.94
N ILE A 142 -0.24 10.03 4.69
CA ILE A 142 0.86 10.41 5.59
C ILE A 142 1.02 9.38 6.72
N ALA A 143 -0.05 8.85 7.27
CA ALA A 143 0.01 7.85 8.34
C ALA A 143 0.51 6.49 7.85
N ARG A 144 0.10 6.05 6.64
CA ARG A 144 0.46 4.74 6.07
C ARG A 144 1.86 4.70 5.45
N PHE A 145 2.34 5.82 4.89
CA PHE A 145 3.64 5.85 4.20
C PHE A 145 4.82 5.41 5.09
N PRO A 146 5.00 5.90 6.34
CA PRO A 146 6.08 5.44 7.19
C PRO A 146 5.97 3.95 7.54
N ALA A 147 4.74 3.41 7.67
CA ALA A 147 4.56 1.97 7.90
C ALA A 147 5.10 1.14 6.73
N LEU A 148 4.84 1.56 5.48
CA LEU A 148 5.41 0.93 4.29
C LEU A 148 6.94 1.02 4.28
N VAL A 149 7.51 2.17 4.65
CA VAL A 149 8.98 2.33 4.76
C VAL A 149 9.56 1.35 5.77
N GLY A 150 8.93 1.21 6.95
CA GLY A 150 9.35 0.23 7.97
C GLY A 150 9.32 -1.21 7.44
N GLN A 151 8.25 -1.60 6.73
CA GLN A 151 8.11 -2.93 6.13
C GLN A 151 9.17 -3.18 5.05
N VAL A 152 9.40 -2.21 4.16
CA VAL A 152 10.43 -2.26 3.11
C VAL A 152 11.82 -2.47 3.71
N ILE A 153 12.15 -1.73 4.76
CA ILE A 153 13.43 -1.89 5.47
C ILE A 153 13.55 -3.30 6.04
N ILE A 154 12.54 -3.79 6.76
CA ILE A 154 12.60 -5.09 7.44
C ILE A 154 12.69 -6.22 6.42
N VAL A 155 11.73 -6.30 5.48
CA VAL A 155 11.66 -7.41 4.52
C VAL A 155 12.84 -7.40 3.56
N GLY A 156 13.17 -6.24 2.98
CA GLY A 156 14.24 -6.16 1.99
C GLY A 156 15.62 -6.38 2.57
N SER A 157 15.92 -5.82 3.75
CA SER A 157 17.24 -6.02 4.38
C SER A 157 17.46 -7.46 4.87
N THR A 158 16.44 -8.09 5.46
CA THR A 158 16.53 -9.49 5.92
C THR A 158 16.62 -10.47 4.76
N PHE A 159 15.79 -10.28 3.71
CA PHE A 159 15.88 -11.08 2.49
C PHE A 159 17.27 -10.96 1.84
N THR A 160 17.75 -9.73 1.63
CA THR A 160 19.06 -9.51 1.00
C THR A 160 20.21 -10.08 1.85
N THR A 161 20.08 -10.02 3.17
CA THR A 161 21.06 -10.66 4.07
C THR A 161 21.09 -12.17 3.85
N LEU A 162 19.94 -12.85 3.87
CA LEU A 162 19.87 -14.32 3.72
C LEU A 162 20.30 -14.77 2.33
N TRP A 163 19.87 -14.06 1.31
CA TRP A 163 20.10 -14.46 -0.08
C TRP A 163 21.48 -14.06 -0.61
N LEU A 164 21.98 -12.86 -0.27
CA LEU A 164 23.22 -12.32 -0.82
C LEU A 164 24.38 -12.42 0.17
N TRP A 165 24.24 -11.81 1.34
CA TRP A 165 25.35 -11.66 2.28
C TRP A 165 25.79 -12.99 2.93
N ARG A 166 24.85 -13.80 3.42
CA ARG A 166 25.15 -15.07 4.11
C ARG A 166 25.91 -16.06 3.22
N PRO A 167 25.52 -16.29 1.95
CA PRO A 167 26.28 -17.16 1.06
C PRO A 167 27.70 -16.65 0.80
N ILE A 168 27.87 -15.34 0.53
CA ILE A 168 29.19 -14.75 0.27
C ILE A 168 30.10 -14.88 1.50
N SER A 169 29.59 -14.59 2.69
CA SER A 169 30.37 -14.64 3.92
C SER A 169 30.83 -16.05 4.34
N LYS A 170 30.36 -17.12 3.70
CA LYS A 170 30.75 -18.52 3.93
C LYS A 170 31.83 -19.01 2.97
N ILE A 171 32.27 -18.23 2.01
CA ILE A 171 33.35 -18.61 1.09
C ILE A 171 34.65 -18.72 1.90
N ASN A 172 35.32 -19.87 1.81
CA ASN A 172 36.40 -20.28 2.74
C ASN A 172 37.54 -19.23 2.93
N TRP A 173 38.03 -18.61 1.86
CA TRP A 173 39.09 -17.62 1.97
C TRP A 173 38.61 -16.23 2.50
N PHE A 174 37.32 -15.96 2.49
CA PHE A 174 36.72 -14.77 3.12
C PHE A 174 36.41 -14.95 4.61
N ASN A 175 36.30 -16.19 5.09
CA ASN A 175 35.70 -16.47 6.40
C ASN A 175 36.51 -15.82 7.55
N ASP A 176 37.82 -15.96 7.56
CA ASP A 176 38.65 -15.39 8.63
C ASP A 176 38.85 -13.88 8.47
N VAL A 177 39.06 -13.43 7.25
CA VAL A 177 39.29 -12.02 6.92
C VAL A 177 38.05 -11.15 7.15
N LEU A 178 36.87 -11.71 6.91
CA LEU A 178 35.60 -10.98 7.07
C LEU A 178 34.98 -11.08 8.47
N LYS A 179 35.59 -11.80 9.41
CA LYS A 179 35.01 -12.04 10.76
C LYS A 179 34.63 -10.75 11.46
N GLN A 180 35.49 -9.76 11.52
CA GLN A 180 35.24 -8.47 12.15
C GLN A 180 34.24 -7.62 11.33
N THR A 181 34.36 -7.64 10.01
CA THR A 181 33.45 -6.94 9.10
C THR A 181 32.04 -7.52 9.18
N ARG A 182 31.90 -8.84 9.32
CA ARG A 182 30.63 -9.53 9.51
C ARG A 182 29.92 -9.08 10.78
N LYS A 183 30.63 -8.97 11.92
CA LYS A 183 30.07 -8.42 13.17
C LYS A 183 29.56 -7.01 12.99
N SER A 184 30.31 -6.16 12.26
CA SER A 184 29.90 -4.78 11.94
C SER A 184 28.64 -4.74 11.08
N ILE A 185 28.55 -5.60 10.06
CA ILE A 185 27.38 -5.69 9.17
C ILE A 185 26.14 -6.14 9.98
N ASP A 186 26.26 -7.20 10.75
CA ASP A 186 25.13 -7.74 11.53
C ASP A 186 24.65 -6.75 12.60
N ARG A 187 25.56 -6.01 13.25
CA ARG A 187 25.19 -4.94 14.18
C ARG A 187 24.44 -3.80 13.50
N ARG A 188 24.90 -3.34 12.33
CA ARG A 188 24.23 -2.30 11.55
C ARG A 188 22.88 -2.76 11.02
N LEU A 189 22.79 -4.00 10.55
CA LEU A 189 21.55 -4.64 10.13
C LEU A 189 20.53 -4.64 11.27
N THR A 190 20.94 -5.07 12.47
CA THR A 190 20.04 -5.13 13.62
C THR A 190 19.53 -3.73 13.99
N ILE A 191 20.40 -2.71 13.98
CA ILE A 191 19.99 -1.32 14.21
C ILE A 191 18.99 -0.88 13.14
N LEU A 192 19.24 -1.18 11.88
CA LEU A 192 18.33 -0.82 10.77
C LEU A 192 16.94 -1.48 10.95
N ILE A 193 16.92 -2.77 11.35
CA ILE A 193 15.67 -3.49 11.62
C ILE A 193 14.94 -2.91 12.85
N VAL A 194 15.66 -2.56 13.92
CA VAL A 194 15.06 -1.90 15.11
C VAL A 194 14.43 -0.58 14.71
N ILE A 195 15.11 0.24 13.90
CA ILE A 195 14.57 1.51 13.40
C ILE A 195 13.32 1.25 12.55
N GLY A 196 13.37 0.31 11.60
CA GLY A 196 12.21 -0.06 10.77
C GLY A 196 11.03 -0.54 11.60
N SER A 197 11.28 -1.37 12.62
CA SER A 197 10.23 -1.88 13.53
C SER A 197 9.64 -0.77 14.40
N ALA A 198 10.46 0.16 14.90
CA ALA A 198 9.98 1.30 15.68
C ALA A 198 9.12 2.25 14.82
N ILE A 199 9.54 2.54 13.58
CA ILE A 199 8.75 3.30 12.63
C ILE A 199 7.40 2.60 12.39
N LEU A 200 7.39 1.30 12.20
CA LEU A 200 6.17 0.53 11.98
C LEU A 200 5.22 0.58 13.18
N VAL A 201 5.73 0.43 14.40
CA VAL A 201 4.92 0.57 15.63
C VAL A 201 4.31 1.96 15.73
N ILE A 202 5.12 3.02 15.61
CA ILE A 202 4.63 4.41 15.70
C ILE A 202 3.57 4.71 14.65
N SER A 203 3.83 4.29 13.40
CA SER A 203 2.89 4.52 12.29
C SER A 203 1.54 3.83 12.51
N ASN A 204 1.52 2.64 13.12
CA ASN A 204 0.28 1.94 13.40
C ASN A 204 -0.64 2.72 14.34
N PHE A 205 -0.11 3.46 15.31
CA PHE A 205 -0.92 4.35 16.15
C PHE A 205 -1.44 5.55 15.37
N GLY A 206 -0.65 6.11 14.45
CA GLY A 206 -1.11 7.15 13.53
C GLY A 206 -2.24 6.68 12.62
N ILE A 207 -2.13 5.48 12.09
CA ILE A 207 -3.12 4.87 11.18
C ILE A 207 -4.48 4.72 11.88
N ILE A 208 -4.53 4.15 13.10
CA ILE A 208 -5.81 3.97 13.80
C ILE A 208 -6.42 5.30 14.24
N TYR A 209 -5.59 6.28 14.61
CA TYR A 209 -6.06 7.62 14.94
C TYR A 209 -6.72 8.31 13.75
N VAL A 210 -6.07 8.27 12.59
CA VAL A 210 -6.61 8.84 11.34
C VAL A 210 -7.87 8.10 10.91
N GLN A 211 -7.90 6.78 11.05
CA GLN A 211 -9.08 5.96 10.75
C GLN A 211 -10.27 6.35 11.64
N ALA A 212 -10.08 6.45 12.95
CA ALA A 212 -11.12 6.88 13.89
C ALA A 212 -11.66 8.28 13.55
N ALA A 213 -10.75 9.21 13.24
CA ALA A 213 -11.12 10.57 12.84
C ALA A 213 -11.90 10.61 11.51
N SER A 214 -11.56 9.76 10.55
CA SER A 214 -12.23 9.72 9.23
C SER A 214 -13.69 9.28 9.31
N ILE A 215 -14.01 8.38 10.25
CA ILE A 215 -15.37 7.89 10.50
C ILE A 215 -16.07 8.60 11.68
N ASN A 216 -15.40 9.61 12.25
CA ASN A 216 -15.93 10.44 13.34
C ASN A 216 -16.35 9.65 14.59
N VAL A 217 -15.51 8.69 15.00
CA VAL A 217 -15.76 7.83 16.18
C VAL A 217 -14.55 7.80 17.11
N GLY A 218 -14.71 7.18 18.29
CA GLY A 218 -13.62 6.90 19.21
C GLY A 218 -12.68 5.79 18.69
N ILE A 219 -11.41 5.80 19.14
CA ILE A 219 -10.42 4.76 18.76
C ILE A 219 -10.93 3.35 19.09
N GLY A 220 -11.63 3.17 20.24
CA GLY A 220 -12.20 1.88 20.63
C GLY A 220 -13.20 1.33 19.61
N GLU A 221 -14.04 2.20 19.05
CA GLU A 221 -15.01 1.82 18.03
C GLU A 221 -14.33 1.51 16.68
N ALA A 222 -13.32 2.31 16.31
CA ALA A 222 -12.54 2.06 15.09
C ALA A 222 -11.84 0.69 15.14
N ILE A 223 -11.39 0.24 16.30
CA ILE A 223 -10.80 -1.10 16.50
C ILE A 223 -11.83 -2.22 16.27
N MET A 224 -13.11 -1.98 16.53
CA MET A 224 -14.18 -2.98 16.34
C MET A 224 -14.60 -3.15 14.87
N THR A 225 -14.06 -2.35 13.95
CA THR A 225 -14.30 -2.50 12.52
C THR A 225 -13.50 -3.67 11.93
N LYS A 226 -13.85 -4.15 10.72
CA LYS A 226 -13.04 -5.16 10.01
C LYS A 226 -11.60 -4.67 9.79
N PHE A 227 -11.42 -3.41 9.46
CA PHE A 227 -10.11 -2.77 9.37
C PHE A 227 -9.35 -2.85 10.70
N GLY A 228 -10.02 -2.53 11.82
CA GLY A 228 -9.44 -2.58 13.15
C GLY A 228 -8.97 -3.97 13.55
N ASN A 229 -9.68 -5.03 13.17
CA ASN A 229 -9.25 -6.41 13.43
C ASN A 229 -7.88 -6.73 12.78
N VAL A 230 -7.71 -6.36 11.50
CA VAL A 230 -6.43 -6.54 10.81
C VAL A 230 -5.34 -5.64 11.41
N TRP A 231 -5.71 -4.41 11.80
CA TRP A 231 -4.81 -3.48 12.47
C TRP A 231 -4.28 -4.03 13.80
N VAL A 232 -5.12 -4.66 14.63
CA VAL A 232 -4.68 -5.31 15.89
C VAL A 232 -3.61 -6.37 15.61
N VAL A 233 -3.83 -7.24 14.63
CA VAL A 233 -2.84 -8.25 14.23
C VAL A 233 -1.53 -7.57 13.83
N ARG A 234 -1.59 -6.51 13.02
CA ARG A 234 -0.41 -5.75 12.56
C ARG A 234 0.34 -5.11 13.72
N VAL A 235 -0.36 -4.54 14.68
CA VAL A 235 0.26 -3.95 15.90
C VAL A 235 1.02 -5.01 16.69
N VAL A 236 0.38 -6.16 16.96
CA VAL A 236 1.02 -7.27 17.68
C VAL A 236 2.28 -7.73 16.95
N LEU A 237 2.19 -7.98 15.63
CA LEU A 237 3.35 -8.37 14.81
C LEU A 237 4.47 -7.32 14.85
N SER A 238 4.13 -6.03 14.86
CA SER A 238 5.10 -4.92 14.91
C SER A 238 5.85 -4.90 16.23
N PHE A 239 5.16 -5.14 17.36
CA PHE A 239 5.80 -5.27 18.67
C PHE A 239 6.67 -6.51 18.76
N VAL A 240 6.24 -7.64 18.21
CA VAL A 240 7.03 -8.87 18.13
C VAL A 240 8.31 -8.64 17.33
N LEU A 241 8.22 -7.97 16.17
CA LEU A 241 9.38 -7.57 15.36
C LEU A 241 10.34 -6.67 16.15
N LEU A 242 9.82 -5.67 16.82
CA LEU A 242 10.63 -4.76 17.65
C LEU A 242 11.31 -5.51 18.78
N PHE A 243 10.59 -6.39 19.48
CA PHE A 243 11.13 -7.19 20.58
C PHE A 243 12.25 -8.14 20.11
N ILE A 244 12.01 -8.91 19.05
CA ILE A 244 13.00 -9.84 18.51
C ILE A 244 14.24 -9.08 18.04
N SER A 245 14.08 -7.97 17.33
CA SER A 245 15.20 -7.18 16.83
C SER A 245 16.02 -6.54 17.96
N LEU A 246 15.37 -6.03 19.02
CA LEU A 246 16.04 -5.54 20.22
C LEU A 246 16.76 -6.65 21.00
N PHE A 247 16.16 -7.84 21.07
CA PHE A 247 16.77 -9.01 21.70
C PHE A 247 18.05 -9.42 20.96
N GLU A 248 18.01 -9.56 19.63
CA GLU A 248 19.19 -9.87 18.83
C GLU A 248 20.26 -8.76 18.91
N TYR A 249 19.85 -7.49 18.94
CA TYR A 249 20.78 -6.37 19.14
C TYR A 249 21.50 -6.46 20.50
N ARG A 250 20.76 -6.74 21.59
CA ARG A 250 21.35 -6.87 22.93
C ARG A 250 22.29 -8.07 23.02
N LYS A 251 21.93 -9.18 22.38
CA LYS A 251 22.73 -10.40 22.32
C LYS A 251 24.07 -10.18 21.62
N LEU A 252 24.08 -9.44 20.49
CA LEU A 252 25.29 -9.06 19.78
C LEU A 252 26.17 -8.07 20.56
N LYS A 253 25.57 -7.25 21.41
CA LYS A 253 26.31 -6.27 22.23
C LYS A 253 26.95 -6.91 23.45
N LYS A 254 26.30 -7.89 24.07
CA LYS A 254 26.73 -8.52 25.35
C LYS A 254 27.83 -9.56 25.14
N ASP A 255 27.84 -10.26 24.03
CA ASP A 255 28.70 -11.40 23.77
C ASP A 255 29.71 -11.04 22.67
N ASP A 256 30.95 -10.76 23.10
CA ASP A 256 32.02 -10.39 22.14
C ASP A 256 32.44 -11.54 21.24
N ASP A 257 32.18 -12.78 21.65
CA ASP A 257 32.47 -13.99 20.85
C ASP A 257 31.38 -14.23 19.78
N LYS A 258 30.18 -13.65 19.93
CA LYS A 258 29.11 -13.73 18.90
C LYS A 258 29.39 -12.80 17.73
N ILE A 259 29.73 -13.44 16.62
CA ILE A 259 30.14 -12.77 15.40
C ILE A 259 28.93 -12.36 14.52
N ALA A 260 27.80 -13.04 14.71
CA ALA A 260 26.65 -12.88 13.81
C ALA A 260 25.30 -13.15 14.51
N ILE A 261 24.24 -12.54 13.96
CA ILE A 261 22.85 -12.94 14.24
C ILE A 261 22.65 -14.39 13.76
N SER A 262 21.89 -15.19 14.50
CA SER A 262 21.55 -16.54 14.04
C SER A 262 20.71 -16.51 12.76
N ASN A 263 20.84 -17.51 11.91
CA ASN A 263 20.02 -17.61 10.70
C ASN A 263 18.53 -17.75 11.07
N GLU A 264 18.23 -18.45 12.17
CA GLU A 264 16.87 -18.59 12.70
C GLU A 264 16.28 -17.23 13.09
N GLY A 265 17.09 -16.37 13.75
CA GLY A 265 16.66 -15.02 14.14
C GLY A 265 16.32 -14.16 12.92
N ILE A 266 17.19 -14.14 11.89
CA ILE A 266 16.93 -13.39 10.65
C ILE A 266 15.72 -13.96 9.90
N THR A 267 15.61 -15.29 9.82
CA THR A 267 14.49 -15.96 9.15
C THR A 267 13.17 -15.67 9.86
N SER A 268 13.15 -15.69 11.19
CA SER A 268 11.96 -15.33 11.98
C SER A 268 11.52 -13.88 11.72
N ILE A 269 12.48 -12.94 11.70
CA ILE A 269 12.20 -11.54 11.37
C ILE A 269 11.64 -11.42 9.94
N LEU A 270 12.21 -12.13 8.97
CA LEU A 270 11.71 -12.13 7.59
C LEU A 270 10.29 -12.69 7.51
N VAL A 271 10.01 -13.84 8.14
CA VAL A 271 8.67 -14.46 8.11
C VAL A 271 7.62 -13.53 8.73
N ILE A 272 7.91 -12.97 9.91
CA ILE A 272 6.99 -12.03 10.56
C ILE A 272 6.82 -10.76 9.71
N GLY A 273 7.90 -10.27 9.09
CA GLY A 273 7.87 -9.14 8.15
C GLY A 273 6.97 -9.43 6.93
N LEU A 274 7.03 -10.64 6.37
CA LEU A 274 6.16 -11.07 5.26
C LEU A 274 4.69 -11.16 5.68
N VAL A 275 4.40 -11.69 6.88
CA VAL A 275 3.04 -11.70 7.42
C VAL A 275 2.53 -10.27 7.66
N THR A 276 3.40 -9.37 8.15
CA THR A 276 3.04 -7.96 8.30
C THR A 276 2.76 -7.29 6.94
N LEU A 277 3.53 -7.62 5.91
CA LEU A 277 3.30 -7.14 4.54
C LEU A 277 1.96 -7.66 3.99
N LEU A 278 1.62 -8.92 4.25
CA LEU A 278 0.33 -9.51 3.88
C LEU A 278 -0.84 -8.72 4.53
N THR A 279 -0.72 -8.31 5.81
CA THR A 279 -1.77 -7.48 6.43
C THR A 279 -1.99 -6.16 5.72
N THR A 280 -0.99 -5.61 5.03
CA THR A 280 -1.14 -4.39 4.22
C THR A 280 -1.97 -4.65 2.98
N SER A 281 -1.72 -5.76 2.27
CA SER A 281 -2.52 -6.13 1.09
C SER A 281 -3.95 -6.55 1.44
N LEU A 282 -4.19 -7.06 2.66
CA LEU A 282 -5.54 -7.42 3.14
C LEU A 282 -6.45 -6.22 3.46
N VAL A 283 -5.89 -5.03 3.68
CA VAL A 283 -6.63 -3.78 3.93
C VAL A 283 -6.28 -2.70 2.91
N GLY A 284 -5.64 -3.06 1.81
CA GLY A 284 -5.34 -2.19 0.69
C GLY A 284 -6.41 -2.28 -0.40
N HIS A 285 -6.27 -1.45 -1.43
CA HIS A 285 -7.18 -1.42 -2.58
C HIS A 285 -7.36 -2.80 -3.26
N GLY A 286 -6.36 -3.68 -3.21
CA GLY A 286 -6.48 -5.06 -3.71
C GLY A 286 -7.56 -5.89 -3.02
N ALA A 287 -7.96 -5.53 -1.79
CA ALA A 287 -8.97 -6.23 -1.03
C ALA A 287 -10.42 -5.81 -1.36
N ALA A 288 -10.61 -4.70 -2.10
CA ALA A 288 -11.90 -4.04 -2.34
C ALA A 288 -13.04 -4.96 -2.84
N ASN A 289 -12.74 -6.05 -3.51
CA ASN A 289 -13.74 -7.00 -4.02
C ASN A 289 -13.86 -8.30 -3.23
N GLY A 290 -13.12 -8.45 -2.13
CA GLY A 290 -13.03 -9.71 -1.41
C GLY A 290 -12.43 -10.87 -2.24
N LYS A 291 -11.86 -10.59 -3.42
CA LYS A 291 -11.26 -11.59 -4.31
C LYS A 291 -9.78 -11.79 -3.97
N LEU A 292 -9.34 -13.04 -3.97
CA LEU A 292 -7.95 -13.39 -3.67
C LEU A 292 -6.96 -12.89 -4.72
N LEU A 293 -7.34 -12.82 -6.00
CA LEU A 293 -6.44 -12.47 -7.08
C LEU A 293 -5.84 -11.06 -6.95
N PRO A 294 -6.62 -9.97 -6.76
CA PRO A 294 -6.04 -8.64 -6.56
C PRO A 294 -5.16 -8.55 -5.30
N ILE A 295 -5.56 -9.19 -4.19
CA ILE A 295 -4.78 -9.25 -2.95
C ILE A 295 -3.42 -9.92 -3.21
N THR A 296 -3.41 -11.02 -3.96
CA THR A 296 -2.18 -11.74 -4.29
C THR A 296 -1.26 -10.93 -5.18
N ILE A 297 -1.82 -10.25 -6.21
CA ILE A 297 -1.04 -9.38 -7.10
C ILE A 297 -0.45 -8.20 -6.31
N ASP A 298 -1.23 -7.58 -5.42
CA ASP A 298 -0.77 -6.49 -4.54
C ASP A 298 0.35 -6.96 -3.60
N LEU A 299 0.20 -8.13 -2.99
CA LEU A 299 1.23 -8.73 -2.13
C LEU A 299 2.52 -8.99 -2.91
N ILE A 300 2.45 -9.56 -4.12
CA ILE A 300 3.60 -9.81 -4.98
C ILE A 300 4.27 -8.49 -5.38
N HIS A 301 3.49 -7.47 -5.73
CA HIS A 301 3.98 -6.14 -6.06
C HIS A 301 4.73 -5.50 -4.89
N ASN A 302 4.12 -5.49 -3.71
CA ASN A 302 4.70 -4.93 -2.48
C ASN A 302 5.94 -5.71 -2.03
N LEU A 303 5.95 -7.03 -2.17
CA LEU A 303 7.10 -7.88 -1.88
C LEU A 303 8.27 -7.57 -2.83
N ALA A 304 8.01 -7.49 -4.13
CA ALA A 304 9.01 -7.17 -5.13
C ALA A 304 9.63 -5.78 -4.86
N ALA A 305 8.80 -4.77 -4.61
CA ALA A 305 9.25 -3.43 -4.25
C ALA A 305 10.08 -3.43 -2.95
N SER A 306 9.65 -4.19 -1.94
CA SER A 306 10.36 -4.29 -0.64
C SER A 306 11.73 -4.92 -0.80
N ILE A 307 11.87 -5.99 -1.56
CA ILE A 307 13.15 -6.66 -1.81
C ILE A 307 14.10 -5.71 -2.55
N TRP A 308 13.62 -5.00 -3.57
CA TRP A 308 14.45 -4.09 -4.34
C TRP A 308 14.91 -2.88 -3.53
N ILE A 309 13.94 -2.08 -3.05
CA ILE A 309 14.25 -0.82 -2.34
C ILE A 309 14.95 -1.10 -1.01
N GLY A 310 14.44 -2.07 -0.22
CA GLY A 310 15.04 -2.44 1.05
C GLY A 310 16.43 -3.08 0.90
N GLY A 311 16.66 -3.81 -0.19
CA GLY A 311 17.98 -4.33 -0.55
C GLY A 311 18.98 -3.21 -0.89
N VAL A 312 18.56 -2.19 -1.64
CA VAL A 312 19.38 -0.99 -1.91
C VAL A 312 19.70 -0.25 -0.62
N ILE A 313 18.70 -0.04 0.26
CA ILE A 313 18.89 0.58 1.59
C ILE A 313 19.89 -0.22 2.41
N TYR A 314 19.78 -1.55 2.44
CA TYR A 314 20.69 -2.45 3.15
C TYR A 314 22.13 -2.32 2.63
N LEU A 315 22.33 -2.35 1.32
CA LEU A 315 23.66 -2.16 0.74
C LEU A 315 24.23 -0.79 1.07
N ALA A 316 23.46 0.27 0.91
CA ALA A 316 23.90 1.65 1.10
C ALA A 316 24.20 2.00 2.56
N LEU A 317 23.38 1.53 3.52
CA LEU A 317 23.50 1.91 4.93
C LEU A 317 24.24 0.90 5.79
N VAL A 318 24.27 -0.38 5.38
CA VAL A 318 24.83 -1.46 6.18
C VAL A 318 26.12 -2.02 5.56
N VAL A 319 26.04 -2.62 4.38
CA VAL A 319 27.13 -3.40 3.81
C VAL A 319 28.30 -2.51 3.38
N VAL A 320 28.06 -1.56 2.47
CA VAL A 320 29.11 -0.70 1.93
C VAL A 320 29.81 0.12 3.01
N PRO A 321 29.12 0.77 3.96
CA PRO A 321 29.79 1.48 5.04
C PRO A 321 30.57 0.57 6.01
N ALA A 322 30.11 -0.67 6.24
CA ALA A 322 30.81 -1.61 7.08
C ALA A 322 32.14 -2.07 6.43
N ILE A 323 32.12 -2.37 5.13
CA ILE A 323 33.31 -2.75 4.37
C ILE A 323 34.29 -1.56 4.30
N ARG A 324 33.83 -0.37 3.92
CA ARG A 324 34.69 0.83 3.80
C ARG A 324 35.38 1.21 5.11
N LYS A 325 34.68 1.06 6.24
CA LYS A 325 35.22 1.38 7.58
C LYS A 325 35.97 0.24 8.23
N SER A 326 36.07 -0.94 7.59
CA SER A 326 36.81 -2.07 8.13
C SER A 326 38.31 -1.78 8.16
N THR A 327 38.92 -1.96 9.32
CA THR A 327 40.37 -1.87 9.53
C THR A 327 41.09 -3.20 9.30
N SER A 328 40.34 -4.30 9.24
CA SER A 328 40.87 -5.64 8.96
C SER A 328 41.03 -5.96 7.48
N LEU A 329 40.52 -5.09 6.59
CA LEU A 329 40.58 -5.23 5.14
C LEU A 329 41.51 -4.17 4.56
N ASP A 330 42.47 -4.55 3.73
CA ASP A 330 43.18 -3.65 2.89
C ASP A 330 42.33 -3.10 1.73
N GLU A 331 42.80 -2.11 1.01
CA GLU A 331 41.99 -1.47 -0.05
C GLU A 331 41.69 -2.42 -1.21
N PHE A 332 42.59 -3.33 -1.54
CA PHE A 332 42.37 -4.34 -2.58
C PHE A 332 41.24 -5.29 -2.19
N MET A 333 41.24 -5.79 -0.94
CA MET A 333 40.18 -6.66 -0.41
C MET A 333 38.83 -5.95 -0.33
N LYS A 334 38.78 -4.67 0.07
CA LYS A 334 37.55 -3.88 0.09
C LYS A 334 36.94 -3.79 -1.31
N ILE A 335 37.75 -3.46 -2.31
CA ILE A 335 37.31 -3.39 -3.70
C ILE A 335 36.85 -4.75 -4.19
N SER A 336 37.59 -5.83 -3.90
CA SER A 336 37.26 -7.20 -4.29
C SER A 336 35.92 -7.67 -3.72
N VAL A 337 35.67 -7.42 -2.45
CA VAL A 337 34.39 -7.77 -1.80
C VAL A 337 33.22 -6.99 -2.41
N ILE A 338 33.39 -5.68 -2.64
CA ILE A 338 32.35 -4.83 -3.24
C ILE A 338 32.08 -5.26 -4.69
N SER A 339 33.13 -5.61 -5.46
CA SER A 339 32.97 -6.04 -6.86
C SER A 339 32.29 -7.42 -7.01
N ILE A 340 32.20 -8.21 -5.96
CA ILE A 340 31.42 -9.45 -5.92
C ILE A 340 29.95 -9.17 -5.51
N ILE A 341 29.75 -8.31 -4.51
CA ILE A 341 28.43 -8.04 -3.93
C ILE A 341 27.54 -7.28 -4.90
N ILE A 342 28.04 -6.18 -5.50
CA ILE A 342 27.24 -5.31 -6.34
C ILE A 342 26.70 -6.03 -7.59
N PRO A 343 27.50 -6.78 -8.38
CA PRO A 343 26.96 -7.50 -9.53
C PRO A 343 25.95 -8.59 -9.16
N ARG A 344 26.19 -9.32 -8.09
CA ARG A 344 25.22 -10.33 -7.60
C ARG A 344 23.90 -9.71 -7.19
N PHE A 345 23.94 -8.57 -6.50
CA PHE A 345 22.71 -7.85 -6.18
C PHE A 345 22.01 -7.32 -7.43
N SER A 346 22.76 -6.84 -8.42
CA SER A 346 22.20 -6.25 -9.65
C SER A 346 21.38 -7.23 -10.50
N SER A 347 21.51 -8.54 -10.28
CA SER A 347 20.68 -9.53 -10.96
C SER A 347 19.24 -9.57 -10.44
N ILE A 348 18.99 -9.23 -9.15
CA ILE A 348 17.67 -9.23 -8.54
C ILE A 348 16.75 -8.16 -9.15
N PRO A 349 17.16 -6.87 -9.23
CA PRO A 349 16.34 -5.81 -9.81
C PRO A 349 15.80 -6.13 -11.20
N VAL A 350 16.52 -6.87 -12.02
CA VAL A 350 16.06 -7.24 -13.38
C VAL A 350 14.80 -8.11 -13.32
N VAL A 351 14.80 -9.15 -12.47
CA VAL A 351 13.63 -10.02 -12.29
C VAL A 351 12.49 -9.27 -11.60
N ILE A 352 12.82 -8.53 -10.54
CA ILE A 352 11.84 -7.74 -9.77
C ILE A 352 11.18 -6.69 -10.64
N LEU A 353 11.92 -6.05 -11.53
CA LEU A 353 11.39 -5.07 -12.47
C LEU A 353 10.34 -5.71 -13.39
N GLY A 354 10.62 -6.91 -13.92
CA GLY A 354 9.63 -7.67 -14.69
C GLY A 354 8.34 -7.92 -13.89
N ILE A 355 8.47 -8.32 -12.62
CA ILE A 355 7.32 -8.51 -11.72
C ILE A 355 6.55 -7.20 -11.52
N ILE A 356 7.23 -6.09 -11.25
CA ILE A 356 6.60 -4.79 -11.02
C ILE A 356 5.90 -4.27 -12.28
N ILE A 357 6.50 -4.44 -13.46
CA ILE A 357 5.92 -4.03 -14.75
C ILE A 357 4.64 -4.84 -15.07
N ILE A 358 4.58 -6.10 -14.66
CA ILE A 358 3.39 -6.92 -14.85
C ILE A 358 2.32 -6.59 -13.80
N THR A 359 2.70 -6.58 -12.52
CA THR A 359 1.75 -6.43 -11.41
C THR A 359 1.17 -5.02 -11.31
N GLY A 360 1.94 -3.97 -11.57
CA GLY A 360 1.48 -2.58 -11.47
C GLY A 360 0.32 -2.26 -12.42
N PRO A 361 0.49 -2.42 -13.75
CA PRO A 361 -0.61 -2.25 -14.69
C PRO A 361 -1.78 -3.20 -14.48
N SER A 362 -1.52 -4.45 -14.02
CA SER A 362 -2.59 -5.40 -13.69
C SER A 362 -3.46 -4.90 -12.54
N LEU A 363 -2.85 -4.36 -11.48
CA LEU A 363 -3.58 -3.74 -10.38
C LEU A 363 -4.38 -2.53 -10.86
N LEU A 364 -3.78 -1.65 -11.64
CA LEU A 364 -4.48 -0.50 -12.21
C LEU A 364 -5.69 -0.93 -13.04
N TYR A 365 -5.54 -1.93 -13.92
CA TYR A 365 -6.63 -2.45 -14.75
C TYR A 365 -7.76 -3.08 -13.92
N ILE A 366 -7.41 -3.83 -12.86
CA ILE A 366 -8.39 -4.50 -12.01
C ILE A 366 -9.13 -3.50 -11.11
N LEU A 367 -8.42 -2.51 -10.57
CA LEU A 367 -8.95 -1.61 -9.54
C LEU A 367 -9.67 -0.38 -10.12
N GLU A 368 -9.36 0.02 -11.37
CA GLU A 368 -9.89 1.24 -11.95
C GLU A 368 -10.83 0.94 -13.12
N SER A 369 -12.10 1.29 -12.94
CA SER A 369 -13.13 1.08 -13.96
C SER A 369 -13.09 2.11 -15.09
N ASN A 370 -12.62 3.33 -14.81
CA ASN A 370 -12.55 4.43 -15.77
C ASN A 370 -11.20 5.16 -15.64
N LEU A 371 -10.23 4.72 -16.46
CA LEU A 371 -8.88 5.30 -16.47
C LEU A 371 -8.87 6.81 -16.78
N GLY A 372 -9.80 7.29 -17.60
CA GLY A 372 -9.88 8.72 -17.95
C GLY A 372 -10.22 9.60 -16.74
N LEU A 373 -11.22 9.21 -15.96
CA LEU A 373 -11.60 9.91 -14.73
C LEU A 373 -10.52 9.76 -13.65
N THR A 374 -9.95 8.57 -13.53
CA THR A 374 -8.86 8.31 -12.58
C THR A 374 -7.66 9.22 -12.86
N LEU A 375 -7.20 9.31 -14.11
CA LEU A 375 -6.05 10.14 -14.47
C LEU A 375 -6.31 11.65 -14.32
N ALA A 376 -7.56 12.10 -14.43
CA ALA A 376 -7.94 13.48 -14.17
C ALA A 376 -7.95 13.83 -12.67
N SER A 377 -8.09 12.86 -11.80
CA SER A 377 -8.14 13.03 -10.34
C SER A 377 -6.75 13.36 -9.73
N LEU A 378 -6.74 13.84 -8.47
CA LEU A 378 -5.50 14.03 -7.72
C LEU A 378 -4.71 12.71 -7.58
N TYR A 379 -5.42 11.61 -7.34
CA TYR A 379 -4.84 10.26 -7.29
C TYR A 379 -4.13 9.90 -8.59
N GLY A 380 -4.76 10.14 -9.74
CA GLY A 380 -4.15 9.86 -11.04
C GLY A 380 -2.91 10.72 -11.32
N LYS A 381 -2.92 12.00 -10.91
CA LYS A 381 -1.74 12.86 -11.02
C LYS A 381 -0.56 12.32 -10.21
N ILE A 382 -0.82 11.86 -8.98
CA ILE A 382 0.20 11.21 -8.13
C ILE A 382 0.68 9.89 -8.76
N LEU A 383 -0.22 9.11 -9.34
CA LEU A 383 0.11 7.88 -10.07
C LEU A 383 1.06 8.15 -11.25
N ILE A 384 0.80 9.21 -12.04
CA ILE A 384 1.69 9.64 -13.14
C ILE A 384 3.07 9.99 -12.60
N VAL A 385 3.15 10.77 -11.51
CA VAL A 385 4.45 11.10 -10.87
C VAL A 385 5.17 9.83 -10.42
N LYS A 386 4.46 8.87 -9.81
CA LYS A 386 5.01 7.56 -9.39
C LYS A 386 5.56 6.78 -10.60
N LEU A 387 4.84 6.74 -11.71
CA LEU A 387 5.29 6.08 -12.94
C LEU A 387 6.52 6.76 -13.55
N LEU A 388 6.58 8.08 -13.56
CA LEU A 388 7.76 8.83 -14.02
C LEU A 388 8.98 8.54 -13.15
N LEU A 389 8.84 8.56 -11.83
CA LEU A 389 9.93 8.23 -10.90
C LEU A 389 10.40 6.78 -11.08
N ALA A 390 9.47 5.83 -11.25
CA ALA A 390 9.80 4.45 -11.54
C ALA A 390 10.57 4.31 -12.85
N THR A 391 10.16 5.01 -13.90
CA THR A 391 10.88 5.04 -15.20
C THR A 391 12.29 5.58 -15.05
N VAL A 392 12.49 6.68 -14.31
CA VAL A 392 13.82 7.23 -14.04
C VAL A 392 14.69 6.21 -13.29
N MET A 393 14.15 5.55 -12.27
CA MET A 393 14.86 4.50 -11.53
C MET A 393 15.26 3.32 -12.44
N ILE A 394 14.39 2.92 -13.36
CA ILE A 394 14.64 1.88 -14.36
C ILE A 394 15.77 2.29 -15.29
N CYS A 395 15.74 3.51 -15.80
CA CYS A 395 16.80 4.05 -16.68
C CYS A 395 18.17 4.09 -15.97
N ILE A 396 18.20 4.56 -14.71
CA ILE A 396 19.44 4.58 -13.91
C ILE A 396 19.93 3.15 -13.65
N GLY A 397 19.04 2.23 -13.28
CA GLY A 397 19.37 0.81 -13.08
C GLY A 397 19.90 0.15 -14.34
N GLY A 398 19.25 0.38 -15.48
CA GLY A 398 19.70 -0.10 -16.80
C GLY A 398 21.07 0.49 -17.19
N PHE A 399 21.26 1.77 -17.03
CA PHE A 399 22.56 2.43 -17.27
C PHE A 399 23.68 1.79 -16.43
N ASN A 400 23.44 1.59 -15.14
CA ASN A 400 24.39 0.93 -14.25
C ASN A 400 24.68 -0.51 -14.69
N GLN A 401 23.65 -1.29 -15.03
CA GLN A 401 23.79 -2.69 -15.40
C GLN A 401 24.52 -2.87 -16.75
N PHE A 402 24.17 -2.08 -17.77
CA PHE A 402 24.65 -2.31 -19.13
C PHE A 402 25.93 -1.53 -19.46
N ILE A 403 26.18 -0.42 -18.80
CA ILE A 403 27.32 0.46 -19.13
C ILE A 403 28.38 0.41 -18.02
N VAL A 404 28.02 0.72 -16.77
CA VAL A 404 29.00 0.82 -15.68
C VAL A 404 29.58 -0.54 -15.33
N HIS A 405 28.73 -1.56 -15.22
CA HIS A 405 29.16 -2.92 -14.88
C HIS A 405 30.09 -3.52 -15.96
N ARG A 406 29.76 -3.37 -17.25
CA ARG A 406 30.62 -3.84 -18.36
C ARG A 406 31.97 -3.14 -18.38
N LYS A 407 32.04 -1.84 -18.14
CA LYS A 407 33.31 -1.09 -18.07
C LYS A 407 34.14 -1.52 -16.86
N ALA A 408 33.50 -1.77 -15.70
CA ALA A 408 34.20 -2.24 -14.50
C ALA A 408 34.84 -3.62 -14.72
N LEU A 409 34.11 -4.55 -15.36
CA LEU A 409 34.63 -5.89 -15.71
C LEU A 409 35.77 -5.82 -16.71
N GLY A 410 35.67 -4.97 -17.74
CA GLY A 410 36.73 -4.78 -18.73
C GLY A 410 38.03 -4.21 -18.10
N ALA A 411 37.91 -3.25 -17.19
CA ALA A 411 39.06 -2.71 -16.45
C ALA A 411 39.73 -3.74 -15.53
N PHE A 412 38.94 -4.67 -14.97
CA PHE A 412 39.46 -5.74 -14.10
C PHE A 412 40.26 -6.79 -14.88
N VAL A 413 39.82 -7.16 -16.08
CA VAL A 413 40.51 -8.11 -16.97
C VAL A 413 41.86 -7.52 -17.43
N THR A 414 41.90 -6.24 -17.80
CA THR A 414 43.16 -5.57 -18.22
C THR A 414 44.16 -5.45 -17.08
N VAL A 415 43.74 -5.26 -15.83
CA VAL A 415 44.68 -5.21 -14.69
C VAL A 415 45.24 -6.59 -14.34
N THR A 416 44.48 -7.66 -14.52
CA THR A 416 44.95 -9.06 -14.30
C THR A 416 45.91 -9.51 -15.41
N GLU A 417 45.72 -9.07 -16.66
CA GLU A 417 46.67 -9.37 -17.77
C GLU A 417 47.99 -8.62 -17.69
N VAL A 418 48.03 -7.45 -17.05
CA VAL A 418 49.27 -6.66 -16.88
C VAL A 418 50.10 -7.14 -15.66
N SER A 419 49.49 -7.92 -14.76
CA SER A 419 50.14 -8.44 -13.54
C SER A 419 50.67 -9.88 -13.69
N THR A 420 50.46 -10.53 -14.83
CA THR A 420 51.05 -11.82 -15.23
C THR A 420 52.22 -11.57 -16.20
#